data_aa1c219192a80eddc30e97c0dfaa980c
#
_entry.id   aa1c219192a80eddc30e97c0dfaa980c
#
_cell.length_a   1.000
_cell.length_b   1.000
_cell.length_c   1.000
_cell.angle_alpha   90.00
_cell.angle_beta   90.00
_cell.angle_gamma   90.00
#
_symmetry.space_group_name_H-M   'P 1'
#
loop_
_entity.id
_entity.type
_entity.pdbx_description
1 polymer ?
#
loop_
_entity_poly.entity_id
_entity_poly.type
_entity_poly.pdbx_seq_one_letter_code
_entity_poly.pdbx_strand_id
1 'polypeptide(L)'
;MVKKALVTGACGFTGTHMVELLCREGWDVTATDLTAEQHAKFYCESGNLVPVHYDNFIENLGVKYVAADLTDKESLRSLFTGERYDVVFHTASLYDYFALWDVLYRVNVTGAQNLAELAVEYKAGRLVHWSTDGVYGETKQLPGDENSPFNPPNNYSKSKAEQEKILWAMHHDKGLPLTVVRPAPIYGPRHRYGVFHILYGMKKIGTGVVVSWYPKSKTLMMPSVHVTDLVRAALFVSDKDVALGQAYNVLSDCITQTDFLLFICRALGLERVMRIPVWWPMYKLFAAVSLRIIQRLDRKARALGTRPKVDVPMVEYITHQYWFSNDKIKKLGFKFIYQDPCKGMWEYIGWCREMGWL
;
A
#
# COMPACT_ATOMS: atom_id res chain seq x y z
N MET A 1 -29.23 -10.84 -8.52
CA MET A 1 -28.34 -11.85 -7.94
C MET A 1 -27.34 -11.11 -7.02
N VAL A 2 -26.97 -11.71 -5.91
CA VAL A 2 -25.90 -11.18 -5.03
C VAL A 2 -24.59 -11.31 -5.77
N LYS A 3 -23.79 -10.25 -5.81
CA LYS A 3 -22.45 -10.28 -6.42
C LYS A 3 -21.49 -11.08 -5.55
N LYS A 4 -20.62 -11.88 -6.19
CA LYS A 4 -19.61 -12.69 -5.52
C LYS A 4 -18.23 -12.09 -5.66
N ALA A 5 -17.49 -12.00 -4.56
CA ALA A 5 -16.13 -11.51 -4.53
C ALA A 5 -15.17 -12.51 -3.90
N LEU A 6 -13.95 -12.60 -4.49
CA LEU A 6 -12.79 -13.21 -3.86
C LEU A 6 -11.85 -12.10 -3.40
N VAL A 7 -11.43 -12.12 -2.14
CA VAL A 7 -10.42 -11.19 -1.61
C VAL A 7 -9.19 -11.99 -1.18
N THR A 8 -8.06 -11.78 -1.83
CA THR A 8 -6.77 -12.38 -1.44
C THR A 8 -6.03 -11.44 -0.49
N GLY A 9 -5.23 -11.98 0.44
CA GLY A 9 -4.61 -11.15 1.47
C GLY A 9 -5.62 -10.61 2.47
N ALA A 10 -6.72 -11.35 2.66
CA ALA A 10 -7.88 -10.93 3.43
C ALA A 10 -7.58 -10.63 4.90
N CYS A 11 -6.61 -11.32 5.49
CA CYS A 11 -6.18 -11.12 6.88
C CYS A 11 -5.14 -10.00 7.03
N GLY A 12 -4.70 -9.39 5.92
CA GLY A 12 -3.81 -8.24 5.92
C GLY A 12 -4.54 -6.91 6.17
N PHE A 13 -3.77 -5.83 6.31
CA PHE A 13 -4.31 -4.49 6.59
C PHE A 13 -5.39 -4.04 5.60
N THR A 14 -5.07 -3.98 4.31
CA THR A 14 -6.05 -3.52 3.30
C THR A 14 -7.13 -4.56 3.00
N GLY A 15 -6.77 -5.86 3.08
CA GLY A 15 -7.70 -6.96 2.86
C GLY A 15 -8.86 -6.97 3.85
N THR A 16 -8.57 -6.79 5.15
CA THR A 16 -9.63 -6.70 6.18
C THR A 16 -10.63 -5.58 5.93
N HIS A 17 -10.16 -4.41 5.48
CA HIS A 17 -11.03 -3.29 5.12
C HIS A 17 -11.84 -3.58 3.86
N MET A 18 -11.26 -4.31 2.89
CA MET A 18 -11.98 -4.67 1.67
C MET A 18 -13.10 -5.67 1.98
N VAL A 19 -12.81 -6.72 2.75
CA VAL A 19 -13.82 -7.71 3.19
C VAL A 19 -14.95 -7.01 3.96
N GLU A 20 -14.59 -6.17 4.95
CA GLU A 20 -15.57 -5.42 5.75
C GLU A 20 -16.47 -4.52 4.90
N LEU A 21 -15.92 -3.83 3.88
CA LEU A 21 -16.69 -3.02 2.96
C LEU A 21 -17.65 -3.88 2.13
N LEU A 22 -17.18 -4.97 1.55
CA LEU A 22 -17.99 -5.87 0.73
C LEU A 22 -19.14 -6.48 1.51
N CYS A 23 -18.91 -6.88 2.78
CA CYS A 23 -19.97 -7.37 3.67
C CYS A 23 -21.05 -6.30 3.89
N ARG A 24 -20.64 -5.05 4.15
CA ARG A 24 -21.59 -3.93 4.33
C ARG A 24 -22.40 -3.64 3.07
N GLU A 25 -21.81 -3.84 1.90
CA GLU A 25 -22.49 -3.68 0.60
C GLU A 25 -23.29 -4.92 0.17
N GLY A 26 -23.36 -5.96 1.03
CA GLY A 26 -24.20 -7.15 0.80
C GLY A 26 -23.64 -8.12 -0.25
N TRP A 27 -22.33 -8.16 -0.45
CA TRP A 27 -21.68 -9.12 -1.34
C TRP A 27 -21.51 -10.48 -0.66
N ASP A 28 -21.54 -11.55 -1.46
CA ASP A 28 -21.10 -12.89 -1.08
C ASP A 28 -19.58 -12.94 -1.19
N VAL A 29 -18.87 -12.99 -0.05
CA VAL A 29 -17.43 -12.82 0.03
C VAL A 29 -16.75 -14.12 0.38
N THR A 30 -15.81 -14.55 -0.47
CA THR A 30 -14.79 -15.54 -0.10
C THR A 30 -13.50 -14.80 0.24
N ALA A 31 -13.03 -14.94 1.48
CA ALA A 31 -11.77 -14.41 1.97
C ALA A 31 -10.69 -15.48 1.89
N THR A 32 -9.49 -15.13 1.43
CA THR A 32 -8.35 -16.06 1.42
C THR A 32 -7.06 -15.38 1.84
N ASP A 33 -6.28 -16.11 2.63
CA ASP A 33 -4.94 -15.77 3.07
C ASP A 33 -4.22 -17.07 3.49
N LEU A 34 -2.97 -16.98 3.94
CA LEU A 34 -2.32 -18.05 4.68
C LEU A 34 -3.05 -18.29 6.00
N THR A 35 -2.96 -19.50 6.57
CA THR A 35 -3.36 -19.68 7.98
C THR A 35 -2.44 -18.87 8.90
N ALA A 36 -2.87 -18.56 10.13
CA ALA A 36 -2.03 -17.85 11.11
C ALA A 36 -0.69 -18.57 11.33
N GLU A 37 -0.71 -19.91 11.37
CA GLU A 37 0.50 -20.73 11.52
C GLU A 37 1.42 -20.63 10.30
N GLN A 38 0.86 -20.78 9.09
CA GLN A 38 1.63 -20.63 7.84
C GLN A 38 2.22 -19.22 7.71
N HIS A 39 1.44 -18.20 8.05
CA HIS A 39 1.87 -16.81 8.05
C HIS A 39 3.04 -16.59 9.02
N ALA A 40 2.91 -17.03 10.28
CA ALA A 40 3.96 -16.90 11.27
C ALA A 40 5.24 -17.65 10.84
N LYS A 41 5.10 -18.88 10.36
CA LYS A 41 6.21 -19.70 9.85
C LYS A 41 6.92 -19.03 8.68
N PHE A 42 6.18 -18.57 7.68
CA PHE A 42 6.72 -17.88 6.51
C PHE A 42 7.59 -16.67 6.89
N TYR A 43 7.09 -15.80 7.78
CA TYR A 43 7.84 -14.62 8.19
C TYR A 43 9.02 -14.95 9.11
N CYS A 44 8.90 -15.93 10.00
CA CYS A 44 10.01 -16.40 10.82
C CYS A 44 11.15 -17.00 9.99
N GLU A 45 10.82 -17.86 9.02
CA GLU A 45 11.82 -18.50 8.14
C GLU A 45 12.49 -17.49 7.20
N SER A 46 11.77 -16.47 6.75
CA SER A 46 12.31 -15.43 5.89
C SER A 46 13.11 -14.35 6.63
N GLY A 47 13.13 -14.39 7.97
CA GLY A 47 13.76 -13.36 8.80
C GLY A 47 13.10 -11.98 8.70
N ASN A 48 11.89 -11.93 8.19
CA ASN A 48 11.13 -10.71 7.98
C ASN A 48 10.34 -10.30 9.23
N LEU A 49 9.92 -9.04 9.27
CA LEU A 49 9.04 -8.55 10.31
C LEU A 49 7.65 -9.20 10.14
N VAL A 50 7.16 -9.88 11.17
CA VAL A 50 5.83 -10.52 11.12
C VAL A 50 4.76 -9.42 11.21
N PRO A 51 4.00 -9.15 10.14
CA PRO A 51 2.88 -8.22 10.22
C PRO A 51 1.74 -8.84 11.03
N VAL A 52 0.81 -8.00 11.46
CA VAL A 52 -0.40 -8.49 12.15
C VAL A 52 -1.25 -9.26 11.15
N HIS A 53 -1.65 -10.46 11.55
CA HIS A 53 -2.59 -11.31 10.82
C HIS A 53 -3.96 -11.22 11.50
N TYR A 54 -4.95 -10.73 10.79
CA TYR A 54 -6.28 -10.43 11.34
C TYR A 54 -7.31 -11.54 11.05
N ASP A 55 -6.93 -12.80 11.22
CA ASP A 55 -7.80 -13.97 11.01
C ASP A 55 -9.06 -13.92 11.89
N ASN A 56 -8.91 -13.69 13.19
CA ASN A 56 -10.04 -13.55 14.11
C ASN A 56 -11.02 -12.43 13.68
N PHE A 57 -10.51 -11.34 13.06
CA PHE A 57 -11.37 -10.29 12.56
C PHE A 57 -12.22 -10.79 11.37
N ILE A 58 -11.61 -11.54 10.45
CA ILE A 58 -12.29 -12.13 9.29
C ILE A 58 -13.33 -13.17 9.74
N GLU A 59 -12.97 -14.03 10.69
CA GLU A 59 -13.90 -15.02 11.27
C GLU A 59 -15.14 -14.36 11.89
N ASN A 60 -14.96 -13.26 12.62
CA ASN A 60 -16.06 -12.52 13.25
C ASN A 60 -16.99 -11.84 12.25
N LEU A 61 -16.56 -11.64 11.00
CA LEU A 61 -17.44 -11.13 9.93
C LEU A 61 -18.37 -12.21 9.36
N GLY A 62 -18.13 -13.49 9.71
CA GLY A 62 -18.96 -14.61 9.23
C GLY A 62 -18.84 -14.90 7.74
N VAL A 63 -17.76 -14.46 7.08
CA VAL A 63 -17.51 -14.74 5.67
C VAL A 63 -16.87 -16.11 5.47
N LYS A 64 -17.03 -16.68 4.28
CA LYS A 64 -16.33 -17.91 3.88
C LYS A 64 -14.83 -17.65 3.85
N TYR A 65 -14.07 -18.24 4.74
CA TYR A 65 -12.61 -18.20 4.75
C TYR A 65 -12.02 -19.53 4.23
N VAL A 66 -11.10 -19.43 3.27
CA VAL A 66 -10.38 -20.58 2.72
C VAL A 66 -8.89 -20.24 2.68
N ALA A 67 -8.10 -20.99 3.43
CA ALA A 67 -6.66 -20.79 3.42
C ALA A 67 -6.05 -21.22 2.08
N ALA A 68 -5.23 -20.35 1.47
CA ALA A 68 -4.49 -20.68 0.26
C ALA A 68 -3.20 -19.87 0.15
N ASP A 69 -2.16 -20.50 -0.38
CA ASP A 69 -0.88 -19.87 -0.69
C ASP A 69 -0.84 -19.44 -2.16
N LEU A 70 -0.59 -18.16 -2.41
CA LEU A 70 -0.45 -17.62 -3.78
C LEU A 70 0.65 -18.33 -4.58
N THR A 71 1.67 -18.85 -3.92
CA THR A 71 2.81 -19.51 -4.58
C THR A 71 2.49 -20.94 -4.98
N ASP A 72 1.40 -21.53 -4.47
CA ASP A 72 0.88 -22.84 -4.81
C ASP A 72 -0.41 -22.70 -5.64
N LYS A 73 -0.28 -22.92 -6.94
CA LYS A 73 -1.40 -22.75 -7.89
C LYS A 73 -2.55 -23.74 -7.63
N GLU A 74 -2.25 -24.96 -7.16
CA GLU A 74 -3.29 -25.95 -6.87
C GLU A 74 -4.05 -25.58 -5.58
N SER A 75 -3.37 -25.02 -4.58
CA SER A 75 -4.01 -24.41 -3.41
C SER A 75 -5.01 -23.33 -3.83
N LEU A 76 -4.60 -22.42 -4.73
CA LEU A 76 -5.47 -21.38 -5.27
C LEU A 76 -6.63 -21.94 -6.11
N ARG A 77 -6.43 -23.03 -6.86
CA ARG A 77 -7.46 -23.65 -7.70
C ARG A 77 -8.69 -24.06 -6.89
N SER A 78 -8.49 -24.48 -5.66
CA SER A 78 -9.59 -24.86 -4.77
C SER A 78 -10.59 -23.72 -4.53
N LEU A 79 -10.14 -22.46 -4.61
CA LEU A 79 -10.99 -21.26 -4.45
C LEU A 79 -11.94 -21.07 -5.62
N PHE A 80 -11.55 -21.51 -6.81
CA PHE A 80 -12.32 -21.31 -8.04
C PHE A 80 -13.17 -22.52 -8.44
N THR A 81 -12.89 -23.70 -7.89
CA THR A 81 -13.62 -24.92 -8.24
C THR A 81 -15.07 -24.84 -7.78
N GLY A 82 -16.00 -24.84 -8.75
CA GLY A 82 -17.44 -24.71 -8.49
C GLY A 82 -17.90 -23.26 -8.19
N GLU A 83 -17.01 -22.29 -8.23
CA GLU A 83 -17.32 -20.89 -7.97
C GLU A 83 -17.01 -20.01 -9.19
N ARG A 84 -17.80 -18.97 -9.38
CA ARG A 84 -17.53 -17.92 -10.34
C ARG A 84 -17.62 -16.57 -9.61
N TYR A 85 -16.53 -15.85 -9.61
CA TYR A 85 -16.47 -14.53 -8.98
C TYR A 85 -16.80 -13.42 -9.98
N ASP A 86 -17.65 -12.49 -9.58
CA ASP A 86 -17.87 -11.25 -10.33
C ASP A 86 -16.63 -10.37 -10.26
N VAL A 87 -15.97 -10.33 -9.08
CA VAL A 87 -14.72 -9.58 -8.89
C VAL A 87 -13.74 -10.35 -8.01
N VAL A 88 -12.47 -10.37 -8.43
CA VAL A 88 -11.34 -10.81 -7.61
C VAL A 88 -10.58 -9.55 -7.17
N PHE A 89 -10.54 -9.25 -5.87
CA PHE A 89 -9.74 -8.18 -5.29
C PHE A 89 -8.41 -8.75 -4.81
N HIS A 90 -7.35 -8.45 -5.56
CA HIS A 90 -6.03 -8.97 -5.28
C HIS A 90 -5.23 -7.98 -4.43
N THR A 91 -5.37 -8.08 -3.10
CA THR A 91 -4.66 -7.24 -2.13
C THR A 91 -3.41 -7.92 -1.55
N ALA A 92 -3.30 -9.23 -1.72
CA ALA A 92 -2.18 -10.00 -1.20
C ALA A 92 -0.85 -9.58 -1.83
N SER A 93 0.12 -9.29 -0.99
CA SER A 93 1.47 -8.93 -1.39
C SER A 93 2.40 -9.03 -0.20
N LEU A 94 3.61 -9.53 -0.41
CA LEU A 94 4.67 -9.41 0.58
C LEU A 94 5.17 -7.95 0.58
N TYR A 95 4.75 -7.18 1.58
CA TYR A 95 5.19 -5.81 1.81
C TYR A 95 6.36 -5.80 2.79
N ASP A 96 7.56 -6.02 2.28
CA ASP A 96 8.77 -5.96 3.08
C ASP A 96 9.96 -5.47 2.23
N TYR A 97 10.50 -4.33 2.60
CA TYR A 97 11.66 -3.74 1.93
C TYR A 97 12.98 -4.47 2.21
N PHE A 98 13.03 -5.29 3.25
CA PHE A 98 14.19 -6.09 3.60
C PHE A 98 14.21 -7.46 2.93
N ALA A 99 13.07 -7.93 2.45
CA ALA A 99 12.94 -9.23 1.81
C ALA A 99 13.90 -9.39 0.61
N LEU A 100 14.41 -10.59 0.43
CA LEU A 100 15.23 -10.94 -0.71
C LEU A 100 14.41 -10.89 -2.01
N TRP A 101 15.09 -10.57 -3.11
CA TRP A 101 14.44 -10.48 -4.43
C TRP A 101 13.68 -11.74 -4.82
N ASP A 102 14.28 -12.92 -4.64
CA ASP A 102 13.66 -14.19 -5.02
C ASP A 102 12.38 -14.48 -4.23
N VAL A 103 12.35 -14.09 -2.95
CA VAL A 103 11.14 -14.21 -2.12
C VAL A 103 10.06 -13.24 -2.59
N LEU A 104 10.42 -11.98 -2.84
CA LEU A 104 9.49 -10.98 -3.41
C LEU A 104 8.97 -11.40 -4.78
N TYR A 105 9.82 -11.91 -5.65
CA TYR A 105 9.43 -12.37 -6.97
C TYR A 105 8.45 -13.54 -6.89
N ARG A 106 8.79 -14.56 -6.09
CA ARG A 106 7.95 -15.75 -5.92
C ARG A 106 6.56 -15.39 -5.38
N VAL A 107 6.49 -14.57 -4.31
CA VAL A 107 5.20 -14.24 -3.69
C VAL A 107 4.43 -13.21 -4.52
N ASN A 108 5.07 -12.08 -4.87
CA ASN A 108 4.36 -10.97 -5.51
C ASN A 108 4.12 -11.26 -7.00
N VAL A 109 5.14 -11.73 -7.73
CA VAL A 109 5.05 -11.85 -9.19
C VAL A 109 4.45 -13.18 -9.59
N THR A 110 5.07 -14.31 -9.18
CA THR A 110 4.56 -15.65 -9.53
C THR A 110 3.19 -15.89 -8.88
N GLY A 111 2.98 -15.46 -7.62
CA GLY A 111 1.69 -15.58 -6.95
C GLY A 111 0.57 -14.84 -7.67
N ALA A 112 0.82 -13.61 -8.13
CA ALA A 112 -0.16 -12.86 -8.92
C ALA A 112 -0.43 -13.49 -10.29
N GLN A 113 0.60 -14.03 -10.94
CA GLN A 113 0.45 -14.77 -12.20
C GLN A 113 -0.44 -16.00 -12.01
N ASN A 114 -0.20 -16.82 -10.97
CA ASN A 114 -1.02 -17.98 -10.66
C ASN A 114 -2.50 -17.61 -10.47
N LEU A 115 -2.76 -16.57 -9.68
CA LEU A 115 -4.13 -16.07 -9.46
C LEU A 115 -4.78 -15.58 -10.76
N ALA A 116 -4.06 -14.84 -11.58
CA ALA A 116 -4.56 -14.29 -12.83
C ALA A 116 -4.84 -15.38 -13.87
N GLU A 117 -4.02 -16.43 -13.94
CA GLU A 117 -4.26 -17.58 -14.80
C GLU A 117 -5.56 -18.30 -14.42
N LEU A 118 -5.82 -18.49 -13.12
CA LEU A 118 -7.08 -19.06 -12.65
C LEU A 118 -8.25 -18.11 -12.88
N ALA A 119 -8.08 -16.79 -12.69
CA ALA A 119 -9.12 -15.83 -13.01
C ALA A 119 -9.56 -15.87 -14.47
N VAL A 120 -8.62 -16.08 -15.41
CA VAL A 120 -8.93 -16.28 -16.83
C VAL A 120 -9.59 -17.64 -17.06
N GLU A 121 -9.00 -18.73 -16.53
CA GLU A 121 -9.51 -20.11 -16.68
C GLU A 121 -10.96 -20.25 -16.22
N TYR A 122 -11.29 -19.67 -15.05
CA TYR A 122 -12.63 -19.74 -14.45
C TYR A 122 -13.53 -18.52 -14.79
N LYS A 123 -13.11 -17.68 -15.75
CA LYS A 123 -13.90 -16.57 -16.29
C LYS A 123 -14.40 -15.61 -15.21
N ALA A 124 -13.52 -15.19 -14.30
CA ALA A 124 -13.84 -14.12 -13.36
C ALA A 124 -14.25 -12.85 -14.10
N GLY A 125 -15.24 -12.12 -13.57
CA GLY A 125 -15.76 -10.91 -14.24
C GLY A 125 -14.77 -9.75 -14.24
N ARG A 126 -13.97 -9.59 -13.17
CA ARG A 126 -12.93 -8.55 -13.04
C ARG A 126 -11.83 -9.00 -12.08
N LEU A 127 -10.58 -8.67 -12.40
CA LEU A 127 -9.47 -8.68 -11.46
C LEU A 127 -9.08 -7.23 -11.13
N VAL A 128 -9.29 -6.81 -9.88
CA VAL A 128 -8.80 -5.53 -9.37
C VAL A 128 -7.50 -5.77 -8.61
N HIS A 129 -6.40 -5.29 -9.19
CA HIS A 129 -5.06 -5.51 -8.64
C HIS A 129 -4.56 -4.32 -7.84
N TRP A 130 -4.08 -4.56 -6.60
CA TRP A 130 -3.36 -3.56 -5.81
C TRP A 130 -1.90 -3.49 -6.22
N SER A 131 -1.53 -2.42 -6.90
CA SER A 131 -0.14 -2.02 -7.14
C SER A 131 0.29 -0.99 -6.08
N THR A 132 1.11 -0.02 -6.46
CA THR A 132 1.59 1.10 -5.63
C THR A 132 2.07 2.25 -6.51
N ASP A 133 1.98 3.48 -6.05
CA ASP A 133 2.65 4.63 -6.68
C ASP A 133 4.19 4.53 -6.62
N GLY A 134 4.71 3.69 -5.72
CA GLY A 134 6.14 3.38 -5.64
C GLY A 134 6.75 2.80 -6.93
N VAL A 135 5.94 2.30 -7.88
CA VAL A 135 6.44 1.84 -9.19
C VAL A 135 7.03 2.98 -10.01
N TYR A 136 6.57 4.21 -9.80
CA TYR A 136 7.08 5.40 -10.51
C TYR A 136 8.41 5.91 -9.98
N GLY A 137 8.67 5.76 -8.65
CA GLY A 137 9.78 6.46 -8.01
C GLY A 137 9.63 7.99 -8.12
N GLU A 138 10.74 8.71 -8.22
CA GLU A 138 10.71 10.15 -8.56
C GLU A 138 10.37 10.34 -10.03
N THR A 139 9.25 11.02 -10.31
CA THR A 139 8.83 11.34 -11.67
C THR A 139 9.49 12.63 -12.16
N LYS A 140 9.82 12.67 -13.46
CA LYS A 140 10.40 13.89 -14.07
C LYS A 140 9.36 14.99 -14.23
N GLN A 141 8.12 14.61 -14.58
CA GLN A 141 6.99 15.50 -14.66
C GLN A 141 6.22 15.49 -13.34
N LEU A 142 5.84 16.64 -12.84
CA LEU A 142 5.15 16.81 -11.56
C LEU A 142 3.85 17.61 -11.75
N PRO A 143 2.72 17.14 -11.23
CA PRO A 143 2.55 15.83 -10.63
C PRO A 143 2.69 14.69 -11.64
N GLY A 144 3.20 13.53 -11.20
CA GLY A 144 3.20 12.31 -12.00
C GLY A 144 1.78 11.77 -12.15
N ASP A 145 1.46 11.20 -13.29
CA ASP A 145 0.17 10.56 -13.59
C ASP A 145 0.34 9.09 -13.94
N GLU A 146 -0.76 8.43 -14.35
CA GLU A 146 -0.77 7.02 -14.69
C GLU A 146 0.06 6.66 -15.93
N ASN A 147 0.45 7.66 -16.75
CA ASN A 147 1.32 7.50 -17.92
C ASN A 147 2.80 7.69 -17.59
N SER A 148 3.11 8.10 -16.36
CA SER A 148 4.49 8.29 -15.93
C SER A 148 5.28 6.98 -16.03
N PRO A 149 6.53 7.01 -16.55
CA PRO A 149 7.33 5.80 -16.69
C PRO A 149 7.68 5.20 -15.32
N PHE A 150 7.74 3.87 -15.26
CA PHE A 150 8.16 3.15 -14.07
C PHE A 150 9.67 3.31 -13.84
N ASN A 151 10.03 3.65 -12.63
CA ASN A 151 11.41 3.77 -12.15
C ASN A 151 11.49 3.34 -10.67
N PRO A 152 11.17 2.08 -10.35
CA PRO A 152 11.04 1.61 -8.98
C PRO A 152 12.35 1.73 -8.21
N PRO A 153 12.38 2.39 -7.04
CA PRO A 153 13.62 2.69 -6.32
C PRO A 153 14.16 1.52 -5.50
N ASN A 154 13.34 0.51 -5.22
CA ASN A 154 13.70 -0.61 -4.34
C ASN A 154 13.10 -1.94 -4.84
N ASN A 155 13.52 -3.06 -4.23
CA ASN A 155 13.09 -4.40 -4.66
C ASN A 155 11.58 -4.62 -4.51
N TYR A 156 10.94 -4.09 -3.45
CA TYR A 156 9.50 -4.19 -3.31
C TYR A 156 8.77 -3.49 -4.47
N SER A 157 9.08 -2.22 -4.71
CA SER A 157 8.46 -1.46 -5.82
C SER A 157 8.78 -2.08 -7.18
N LYS A 158 9.99 -2.65 -7.35
CA LYS A 158 10.36 -3.41 -8.54
C LYS A 158 9.50 -4.67 -8.69
N SER A 159 9.26 -5.42 -7.61
CA SER A 159 8.38 -6.60 -7.68
C SER A 159 6.95 -6.24 -8.06
N LYS A 160 6.44 -5.09 -7.59
CA LYS A 160 5.13 -4.57 -7.97
C LYS A 160 5.09 -4.14 -9.45
N ALA A 161 6.15 -3.54 -9.97
CA ALA A 161 6.27 -3.19 -11.38
C ALA A 161 6.31 -4.44 -12.30
N GLU A 162 7.08 -5.48 -11.93
CA GLU A 162 7.09 -6.76 -12.66
C GLU A 162 5.74 -7.48 -12.56
N GLN A 163 5.06 -7.41 -11.43
CA GLN A 163 3.71 -7.92 -11.24
C GLN A 163 2.74 -7.25 -12.22
N GLU A 164 2.71 -5.91 -12.29
CA GLU A 164 1.87 -5.20 -13.26
C GLU A 164 2.21 -5.59 -14.69
N LYS A 165 3.48 -5.66 -15.05
CA LYS A 165 3.93 -6.03 -16.40
C LYS A 165 3.37 -7.39 -16.85
N ILE A 166 3.43 -8.40 -16.00
CA ILE A 166 2.89 -9.73 -16.29
C ILE A 166 1.37 -9.67 -16.42
N LEU A 167 0.68 -8.97 -15.50
CA LEU A 167 -0.78 -8.87 -15.55
C LEU A 167 -1.27 -8.11 -16.80
N TRP A 168 -0.55 -7.05 -17.21
CA TRP A 168 -0.86 -6.33 -18.46
C TRP A 168 -0.64 -7.22 -19.70
N ALA A 169 0.44 -8.01 -19.75
CA ALA A 169 0.63 -8.98 -20.83
C ALA A 169 -0.53 -9.99 -20.88
N MET A 170 -0.95 -10.50 -19.72
CA MET A 170 -2.10 -11.41 -19.66
C MET A 170 -3.42 -10.75 -20.05
N HIS A 171 -3.59 -9.45 -19.73
CA HIS A 171 -4.76 -8.68 -20.21
C HIS A 171 -4.81 -8.65 -21.75
N HIS A 172 -3.69 -8.34 -22.40
CA HIS A 172 -3.61 -8.22 -23.85
C HIS A 172 -3.66 -9.59 -24.56
N ASP A 173 -2.92 -10.57 -24.03
CA ASP A 173 -2.71 -11.83 -24.74
C ASP A 173 -3.74 -12.91 -24.40
N LYS A 174 -4.29 -12.89 -23.17
CA LYS A 174 -5.18 -13.92 -22.64
C LYS A 174 -6.57 -13.40 -22.23
N GLY A 175 -6.84 -12.11 -22.43
CA GLY A 175 -8.14 -11.52 -22.11
C GLY A 175 -8.43 -11.40 -20.61
N LEU A 176 -7.38 -11.31 -19.73
CA LEU A 176 -7.58 -11.07 -18.32
C LEU A 176 -8.39 -9.78 -18.11
N PRO A 177 -9.55 -9.78 -17.42
CA PRO A 177 -10.34 -8.57 -17.20
C PRO A 177 -9.72 -7.71 -16.08
N LEU A 178 -8.63 -7.02 -16.38
CA LEU A 178 -7.76 -6.33 -15.42
C LEU A 178 -8.18 -4.87 -15.20
N THR A 179 -8.16 -4.45 -13.95
CA THR A 179 -8.12 -3.03 -13.52
C THR A 179 -7.05 -2.92 -12.41
N VAL A 180 -6.23 -1.87 -12.46
CA VAL A 180 -5.15 -1.68 -11.49
C VAL A 180 -5.42 -0.43 -10.65
N VAL A 181 -5.23 -0.54 -9.33
CA VAL A 181 -5.18 0.62 -8.42
C VAL A 181 -3.73 0.80 -7.92
N ARG A 182 -3.21 2.01 -8.00
CA ARG A 182 -1.87 2.40 -7.54
C ARG A 182 -2.01 3.35 -6.35
N PRO A 183 -2.15 2.82 -5.13
CA PRO A 183 -2.25 3.66 -3.95
C PRO A 183 -0.93 4.34 -3.61
N ALA A 184 -1.02 5.57 -3.10
CA ALA A 184 0.03 6.21 -2.31
C ALA A 184 0.18 5.50 -0.95
N PRO A 185 1.18 5.85 -0.10
CA PRO A 185 1.31 5.28 1.23
C PRO A 185 -0.01 5.27 1.99
N ILE A 186 -0.46 4.07 2.33
CA ILE A 186 -1.77 3.84 2.93
C ILE A 186 -1.67 4.01 4.44
N TYR A 187 -2.66 4.66 5.05
CA TYR A 187 -2.80 4.76 6.50
C TYR A 187 -4.25 4.59 6.93
N GLY A 188 -4.48 4.38 8.22
CA GLY A 188 -5.82 4.24 8.78
C GLY A 188 -5.89 3.16 9.87
N PRO A 189 -7.09 2.88 10.41
CA PRO A 189 -7.31 1.85 11.42
C PRO A 189 -6.62 0.53 11.09
N ARG A 190 -6.09 -0.17 12.12
CA ARG A 190 -5.35 -1.44 12.00
C ARG A 190 -3.97 -1.36 11.34
N HIS A 191 -3.46 -0.18 10.98
CA HIS A 191 -2.12 -0.02 10.41
C HIS A 191 -1.11 0.46 11.45
N ARG A 192 0.05 -0.22 11.56
CA ARG A 192 1.12 0.10 12.53
C ARG A 192 2.48 0.32 11.89
N TYR A 193 2.50 0.79 10.62
CA TYR A 193 3.73 1.05 9.88
C TYR A 193 3.71 2.46 9.26
N GLY A 194 4.82 2.88 8.65
CA GLY A 194 4.91 4.16 7.94
C GLY A 194 4.61 5.36 8.85
N VAL A 195 3.53 6.09 8.57
CA VAL A 195 3.15 7.29 9.33
C VAL A 195 2.94 7.03 10.82
N PHE A 196 2.54 5.82 11.21
CA PHE A 196 2.40 5.45 12.63
C PHE A 196 3.71 5.66 13.41
N HIS A 197 4.85 5.28 12.83
CA HIS A 197 6.15 5.48 13.49
C HIS A 197 6.48 6.96 13.70
N ILE A 198 6.05 7.83 12.78
CA ILE A 198 6.19 9.29 12.94
C ILE A 198 5.32 9.77 14.09
N LEU A 199 4.05 9.38 14.14
CA LEU A 199 3.11 9.73 15.20
C LEU A 199 3.62 9.28 16.58
N TYR A 200 3.97 7.99 16.69
CA TYR A 200 4.45 7.38 17.93
C TYR A 200 5.76 8.01 18.40
N GLY A 201 6.72 8.22 17.48
CA GLY A 201 7.99 8.86 17.80
C GLY A 201 7.81 10.28 18.31
N MET A 202 7.04 11.11 17.61
CA MET A 202 6.75 12.50 18.04
C MET A 202 6.03 12.54 19.39
N LYS A 203 5.03 11.67 19.59
CA LYS A 203 4.30 11.58 20.87
C LYS A 203 5.23 11.16 22.01
N LYS A 204 6.08 10.17 21.80
CA LYS A 204 7.03 9.67 22.81
C LYS A 204 8.08 10.71 23.21
N ILE A 205 8.58 11.48 22.24
CA ILE A 205 9.58 12.53 22.47
C ILE A 205 8.92 13.79 23.07
N GLY A 206 7.60 14.00 22.87
CA GLY A 206 6.87 15.18 23.30
C GLY A 206 7.24 16.46 22.53
N THR A 207 7.94 16.31 21.39
CA THR A 207 8.42 17.43 20.57
C THR A 207 8.21 17.12 19.10
N GLY A 208 7.59 18.04 18.38
CA GLY A 208 7.49 17.98 16.93
C GLY A 208 8.74 18.55 16.27
N VAL A 209 9.23 17.90 15.23
CA VAL A 209 10.32 18.44 14.39
C VAL A 209 9.76 18.63 12.98
N VAL A 210 9.80 19.87 12.50
CA VAL A 210 9.27 20.26 11.20
C VAL A 210 10.35 20.98 10.40
N VAL A 211 10.64 20.46 9.21
CA VAL A 211 11.58 21.10 8.29
C VAL A 211 10.87 22.18 7.49
N SER A 212 11.45 23.37 7.44
CA SER A 212 11.00 24.51 6.63
C SER A 212 12.04 24.79 5.55
N TRP A 213 11.63 24.74 4.30
CA TRP A 213 12.52 24.86 3.15
C TRP A 213 12.82 26.32 2.79
N TYR A 214 14.06 26.58 2.39
CA TYR A 214 14.47 27.85 1.84
C TYR A 214 15.16 27.63 0.49
N PRO A 215 14.77 28.30 -0.61
CA PRO A 215 13.61 29.19 -0.70
C PRO A 215 12.27 28.43 -0.55
N LYS A 216 11.22 29.13 -0.13
CA LYS A 216 9.87 28.56 0.14
C LYS A 216 9.23 27.91 -1.10
N SER A 217 9.70 28.26 -2.32
CA SER A 217 9.26 27.64 -3.58
C SER A 217 9.75 26.18 -3.73
N LYS A 218 10.71 25.76 -2.92
CA LYS A 218 11.19 24.37 -2.86
C LYS A 218 10.53 23.67 -1.67
N THR A 219 9.80 22.61 -1.95
CA THR A 219 9.13 21.82 -0.92
C THR A 219 9.03 20.38 -1.39
N LEU A 220 8.90 19.47 -0.44
CA LEU A 220 8.54 18.08 -0.73
C LEU A 220 7.04 17.89 -0.49
N MET A 221 6.41 17.11 -1.33
CA MET A 221 5.01 16.73 -1.19
C MET A 221 4.91 15.44 -0.37
N MET A 222 3.77 15.24 0.27
CA MET A 222 3.47 14.06 1.07
C MET A 222 2.23 13.36 0.51
N PRO A 223 2.39 12.44 -0.46
CA PRO A 223 1.28 11.66 -0.96
C PRO A 223 0.84 10.65 0.12
N SER A 224 -0.45 10.47 0.26
CA SER A 224 -1.01 9.47 1.17
C SER A 224 -2.47 9.17 0.81
N VAL A 225 -2.97 8.03 1.26
CA VAL A 225 -4.38 7.66 1.11
C VAL A 225 -4.90 6.99 2.37
N HIS A 226 -6.11 7.40 2.79
CA HIS A 226 -6.81 6.70 3.85
C HIS A 226 -7.34 5.35 3.34
N VAL A 227 -7.18 4.28 4.12
CA VAL A 227 -7.56 2.91 3.70
C VAL A 227 -9.03 2.81 3.28
N THR A 228 -9.93 3.54 3.96
CA THR A 228 -11.36 3.60 3.59
C THR A 228 -11.56 4.10 2.17
N ASP A 229 -10.86 5.15 1.75
CA ASP A 229 -10.97 5.66 0.39
C ASP A 229 -10.34 4.73 -0.63
N LEU A 230 -9.25 4.05 -0.27
CA LEU A 230 -8.64 3.06 -1.16
C LEU A 230 -9.58 1.89 -1.47
N VAL A 231 -10.18 1.25 -0.45
CA VAL A 231 -11.08 0.11 -0.70
C VAL A 231 -12.36 0.54 -1.41
N ARG A 232 -12.87 1.75 -1.12
CA ARG A 232 -14.00 2.34 -1.86
C ARG A 232 -13.65 2.64 -3.32
N ALA A 233 -12.45 3.13 -3.59
CA ALA A 233 -11.97 3.38 -4.94
C ALA A 233 -11.86 2.08 -5.74
N ALA A 234 -11.35 1.02 -5.12
CA ALA A 234 -11.23 -0.28 -5.75
C ALA A 234 -12.62 -0.88 -6.07
N LEU A 235 -13.56 -0.79 -5.15
CA LEU A 235 -14.94 -1.20 -5.40
C LEU A 235 -15.60 -0.34 -6.49
N PHE A 236 -15.38 0.97 -6.48
CA PHE A 236 -15.93 1.88 -7.48
C PHE A 236 -15.42 1.57 -8.90
N VAL A 237 -14.10 1.35 -9.07
CA VAL A 237 -13.55 1.03 -10.41
C VAL A 237 -13.91 -0.38 -10.86
N SER A 238 -14.19 -1.31 -9.94
CA SER A 238 -14.63 -2.66 -10.29
C SER A 238 -15.99 -2.69 -11.00
N ASP A 239 -16.84 -1.71 -10.72
CA ASP A 239 -18.19 -1.56 -11.28
C ASP A 239 -18.24 -0.73 -12.58
N LYS A 240 -17.11 -0.19 -13.03
CA LYS A 240 -17.08 0.67 -14.23
C LYS A 240 -16.50 -0.06 -15.44
N ASP A 241 -17.28 -0.21 -16.50
CA ASP A 241 -16.80 -0.85 -17.74
C ASP A 241 -15.61 -0.10 -18.33
N VAL A 242 -15.63 1.24 -18.29
CA VAL A 242 -14.52 2.09 -18.77
C VAL A 242 -13.24 1.94 -17.95
N ALA A 243 -13.28 1.31 -16.79
CA ALA A 243 -12.11 1.03 -15.97
C ALA A 243 -11.43 -0.28 -16.35
N LEU A 244 -12.03 -1.08 -17.22
CA LEU A 244 -11.39 -2.28 -17.77
C LEU A 244 -10.17 -1.90 -18.60
N GLY A 245 -9.05 -2.56 -18.36
CA GLY A 245 -7.78 -2.25 -19.02
C GLY A 245 -7.19 -0.91 -18.62
N GLN A 246 -7.53 -0.39 -17.43
CA GLN A 246 -7.03 0.90 -16.95
C GLN A 246 -6.33 0.77 -15.59
N ALA A 247 -5.37 1.69 -15.36
CA ALA A 247 -4.78 1.91 -14.03
C ALA A 247 -5.24 3.26 -13.48
N TYR A 248 -5.33 3.34 -12.14
CA TYR A 248 -5.74 4.56 -11.42
C TYR A 248 -4.83 4.81 -10.22
N ASN A 249 -4.26 5.99 -10.14
CA ASN A 249 -3.63 6.47 -8.92
C ASN A 249 -4.71 6.77 -7.88
N VAL A 250 -4.53 6.24 -6.67
CA VAL A 250 -5.49 6.42 -5.57
C VAL A 250 -4.79 7.08 -4.40
N LEU A 251 -5.01 8.37 -4.24
CA LEU A 251 -4.42 9.19 -3.17
C LEU A 251 -5.33 10.38 -2.86
N SER A 252 -5.23 10.89 -1.62
CA SER A 252 -5.79 12.18 -1.22
C SER A 252 -5.08 13.31 -1.96
N ASP A 253 -5.58 14.53 -1.89
CA ASP A 253 -4.87 15.67 -2.47
C ASP A 253 -3.51 15.83 -1.78
N CYS A 254 -2.44 15.98 -2.56
CA CYS A 254 -1.11 16.12 -2.01
C CYS A 254 -0.96 17.48 -1.31
N ILE A 255 -0.48 17.44 -0.07
CA ILE A 255 -0.07 18.63 0.67
C ILE A 255 1.44 18.63 0.88
N THR A 256 2.00 19.76 1.28
CA THR A 256 3.43 19.84 1.56
C THR A 256 3.79 19.01 2.79
N GLN A 257 4.99 18.42 2.79
CA GLN A 257 5.50 17.68 3.96
C GLN A 257 5.54 18.58 5.21
N THR A 258 5.87 19.87 5.04
CA THR A 258 5.87 20.86 6.14
C THR A 258 4.48 21.01 6.74
N ASP A 259 3.45 21.22 5.91
CA ASP A 259 2.07 21.41 6.39
C ASP A 259 1.52 20.15 7.04
N PHE A 260 1.81 18.99 6.44
CA PHE A 260 1.42 17.69 6.99
C PHE A 260 2.03 17.45 8.39
N LEU A 261 3.34 17.69 8.57
CA LEU A 261 4.00 17.53 9.86
C LEU A 261 3.53 18.56 10.88
N LEU A 262 3.26 19.80 10.48
CA LEU A 262 2.66 20.82 11.36
C LEU A 262 1.27 20.41 11.81
N PHE A 263 0.46 19.85 10.92
CA PHE A 263 -0.84 19.33 11.26
C PHE A 263 -0.72 18.18 12.29
N ILE A 264 0.16 17.22 12.07
CA ILE A 264 0.41 16.11 13.01
C ILE A 264 0.78 16.65 14.40
N CYS A 265 1.69 17.62 14.48
CA CYS A 265 2.09 18.21 15.77
C CYS A 265 0.89 18.78 16.53
N ARG A 266 0.01 19.50 15.82
CA ARG A 266 -1.23 20.07 16.41
C ARG A 266 -2.20 18.96 16.83
N ALA A 267 -2.42 17.97 15.97
CA ALA A 267 -3.34 16.88 16.24
C ALA A 267 -2.89 16.00 17.43
N LEU A 268 -1.58 15.84 17.63
CA LEU A 268 -1.01 15.15 18.79
C LEU A 268 -1.02 16.00 20.06
N GLY A 269 -1.32 17.32 19.99
CA GLY A 269 -1.28 18.24 21.13
C GLY A 269 0.15 18.50 21.61
N LEU A 270 1.14 18.55 20.70
CA LEU A 270 2.52 18.83 21.08
C LEU A 270 2.73 20.31 21.35
N GLU A 271 3.11 20.64 22.57
CA GLU A 271 3.37 22.04 22.98
C GLU A 271 4.67 22.58 22.36
N ARG A 272 5.64 21.70 22.14
CA ARG A 272 6.93 22.07 21.55
C ARG A 272 6.99 21.63 20.10
N VAL A 273 7.13 22.61 19.20
CA VAL A 273 7.34 22.37 17.77
C VAL A 273 8.60 23.09 17.33
N MET A 274 9.63 22.33 17.04
CA MET A 274 10.91 22.84 16.56
C MET A 274 10.85 22.95 15.03
N ARG A 275 10.97 24.19 14.51
CA ARG A 275 11.06 24.45 13.08
C ARG A 275 12.52 24.60 12.69
N ILE A 276 13.01 23.71 11.84
CA ILE A 276 14.39 23.74 11.34
C ILE A 276 14.38 24.35 9.94
N PRO A 277 14.89 25.60 9.78
CA PRO A 277 15.05 26.17 8.46
C PRO A 277 16.23 25.46 7.76
N VAL A 278 15.98 24.94 6.57
CA VAL A 278 17.01 24.23 5.80
C VAL A 278 17.12 24.82 4.41
N TRP A 279 18.32 25.20 4.03
CA TRP A 279 18.63 25.64 2.70
C TRP A 279 18.64 24.47 1.72
N TRP A 280 17.89 24.56 0.63
CA TRP A 280 17.63 23.45 -0.29
C TRP A 280 18.89 22.74 -0.84
N PRO A 281 19.97 23.43 -1.25
CA PRO A 281 21.18 22.73 -1.67
C PRO A 281 21.85 21.94 -0.55
N MET A 282 21.89 22.49 0.67
CA MET A 282 22.43 21.77 1.83
C MET A 282 21.57 20.55 2.17
N TYR A 283 20.27 20.68 2.06
CA TYR A 283 19.37 19.55 2.25
C TYR A 283 19.64 18.42 1.26
N LYS A 284 19.79 18.72 -0.04
CA LYS A 284 20.12 17.70 -1.05
C LYS A 284 21.43 17.00 -0.73
N LEU A 285 22.44 17.75 -0.27
CA LEU A 285 23.69 17.15 0.15
C LEU A 285 23.50 16.25 1.39
N PHE A 286 22.79 16.74 2.41
CA PHE A 286 22.46 15.99 3.62
C PHE A 286 21.67 14.72 3.29
N ALA A 287 20.64 14.81 2.46
CA ALA A 287 19.82 13.69 2.02
C ALA A 287 20.69 12.63 1.31
N ALA A 288 21.56 13.05 0.38
CA ALA A 288 22.45 12.14 -0.33
C ALA A 288 23.46 11.45 0.60
N VAL A 289 24.01 12.18 1.57
CA VAL A 289 24.92 11.61 2.58
C VAL A 289 24.19 10.65 3.51
N SER A 290 23.03 11.05 4.02
CA SER A 290 22.19 10.20 4.89
C SER A 290 21.79 8.92 4.18
N LEU A 291 21.35 9.00 2.93
CA LEU A 291 20.99 7.82 2.14
C LEU A 291 22.17 6.86 1.97
N ARG A 292 23.37 7.38 1.67
CA ARG A 292 24.58 6.55 1.58
C ARG A 292 24.95 5.86 2.90
N ILE A 293 24.77 6.56 4.02
CA ILE A 293 25.02 5.99 5.35
C ILE A 293 24.00 4.86 5.62
N ILE A 294 22.71 5.12 5.42
CA ILE A 294 21.66 4.12 5.64
C ILE A 294 21.84 2.91 4.74
N GLN A 295 22.16 3.11 3.46
CA GLN A 295 22.49 2.01 2.53
C GLN A 295 23.70 1.18 2.97
N ARG A 296 24.72 1.81 3.59
CA ARG A 296 25.85 1.07 4.17
C ARG A 296 25.43 0.26 5.40
N LEU A 297 24.59 0.84 6.26
CA LEU A 297 24.05 0.16 7.44
C LEU A 297 23.15 -1.01 7.03
N ASP A 298 22.31 -0.82 6.02
CA ASP A 298 21.46 -1.88 5.45
C ASP A 298 22.30 -3.04 4.91
N ARG A 299 23.34 -2.75 4.11
CA ARG A 299 24.27 -3.78 3.59
C ARG A 299 24.97 -4.53 4.73
N LYS A 300 25.43 -3.82 5.77
CA LYS A 300 26.05 -4.45 6.94
C LYS A 300 25.06 -5.33 7.70
N ALA A 301 23.84 -4.87 7.91
CA ALA A 301 22.79 -5.63 8.58
C ALA A 301 22.45 -6.90 7.78
N ARG A 302 22.32 -6.81 6.46
CA ARG A 302 22.10 -7.97 5.57
C ARG A 302 23.23 -8.99 5.63
N ALA A 303 24.48 -8.52 5.63
CA ALA A 303 25.66 -9.40 5.75
C ALA A 303 25.72 -10.14 7.10
N LEU A 304 25.15 -9.55 8.15
CA LEU A 304 25.05 -10.15 9.49
C LEU A 304 23.76 -10.96 9.70
N GLY A 305 22.87 -11.06 8.70
CA GLY A 305 21.55 -11.70 8.83
C GLY A 305 20.63 -10.97 9.80
N THR A 306 20.83 -9.67 10.03
CA THR A 306 20.03 -8.86 10.94
C THR A 306 19.26 -7.79 10.19
N ARG A 307 18.12 -7.36 10.75
CA ARG A 307 17.32 -6.28 10.15
C ARG A 307 17.86 -4.91 10.54
N PRO A 308 17.96 -3.93 9.61
CA PRO A 308 18.35 -2.57 9.94
C PRO A 308 17.24 -1.90 10.78
N LYS A 309 17.65 -0.96 11.67
CA LYS A 309 16.70 -0.20 12.49
C LYS A 309 15.86 0.80 11.68
N VAL A 310 16.33 1.21 10.52
CA VAL A 310 15.68 2.17 9.61
C VAL A 310 15.78 1.60 8.21
N ASP A 311 14.64 1.41 7.58
CA ASP A 311 14.56 0.96 6.20
C ASP A 311 14.94 2.08 5.22
N VAL A 312 15.71 1.75 4.19
CA VAL A 312 16.14 2.71 3.16
C VAL A 312 14.96 3.47 2.55
N PRO A 313 13.85 2.82 2.16
CA PRO A 313 12.70 3.51 1.59
C PRO A 313 12.03 4.53 2.51
N MET A 314 12.09 4.36 3.83
CA MET A 314 11.59 5.39 4.76
C MET A 314 12.37 6.69 4.63
N VAL A 315 13.69 6.60 4.41
CA VAL A 315 14.53 7.79 4.17
C VAL A 315 14.26 8.37 2.79
N GLU A 316 14.07 7.53 1.77
CA GLU A 316 13.72 7.97 0.42
C GLU A 316 12.41 8.77 0.42
N TYR A 317 11.36 8.29 1.09
CA TYR A 317 10.08 8.99 1.18
C TYR A 317 10.15 10.39 1.80
N ILE A 318 11.08 10.62 2.73
CA ILE A 318 11.26 11.94 3.35
C ILE A 318 12.32 12.80 2.66
N THR A 319 13.01 12.26 1.66
CA THR A 319 14.13 12.93 0.99
C THR A 319 13.94 13.13 -0.51
N HIS A 320 12.98 12.45 -1.13
CA HIS A 320 12.70 12.54 -2.56
C HIS A 320 11.35 13.17 -2.82
N GLN A 321 11.16 13.69 -4.03
CA GLN A 321 9.91 14.31 -4.44
C GLN A 321 8.94 13.26 -4.96
N TYR A 322 7.92 12.99 -4.17
CA TYR A 322 6.79 12.15 -4.54
C TYR A 322 5.53 13.02 -4.63
N TRP A 323 5.13 13.35 -5.85
CA TRP A 323 3.93 14.13 -6.11
C TRP A 323 3.18 13.53 -7.29
N PHE A 324 2.00 12.99 -7.01
CA PHE A 324 1.18 12.30 -7.99
C PHE A 324 -0.20 12.95 -8.11
N SER A 325 -0.83 12.80 -9.30
CA SER A 325 -2.19 13.23 -9.56
C SER A 325 -3.19 12.11 -9.30
N ASN A 326 -4.35 12.48 -8.77
CA ASN A 326 -5.54 11.64 -8.61
C ASN A 326 -6.67 12.07 -9.58
N ASP A 327 -6.36 12.90 -10.57
CA ASP A 327 -7.35 13.49 -11.47
C ASP A 327 -8.10 12.46 -12.30
N LYS A 328 -7.45 11.37 -12.71
CA LYS A 328 -8.06 10.33 -13.53
C LYS A 328 -9.25 9.68 -12.82
N ILE A 329 -9.07 9.27 -11.58
CA ILE A 329 -10.16 8.65 -10.82
C ILE A 329 -11.24 9.66 -10.41
N LYS A 330 -10.87 10.93 -10.14
CA LYS A 330 -11.84 12.01 -9.90
C LYS A 330 -12.68 12.31 -11.15
N LYS A 331 -12.07 12.37 -12.33
CA LYS A 331 -12.78 12.55 -13.61
C LYS A 331 -13.72 11.40 -13.91
N LEU A 332 -13.41 10.19 -13.44
CA LEU A 332 -14.32 9.04 -13.52
C LEU A 332 -15.55 9.19 -12.60
N GLY A 333 -15.52 10.16 -11.66
CA GLY A 333 -16.63 10.48 -10.74
C GLY A 333 -16.43 9.96 -9.31
N PHE A 334 -15.25 9.41 -8.97
CA PHE A 334 -14.99 8.99 -7.60
C PHE A 334 -14.88 10.19 -6.65
N LYS A 335 -15.53 10.08 -5.49
CA LYS A 335 -15.51 11.10 -4.44
C LYS A 335 -14.82 10.55 -3.20
N PHE A 336 -13.68 11.13 -2.86
CA PHE A 336 -12.95 10.83 -1.64
C PHE A 336 -13.72 11.34 -0.41
N ILE A 337 -13.76 10.54 0.66
CA ILE A 337 -14.22 10.99 1.99
C ILE A 337 -13.12 11.86 2.61
N TYR A 338 -11.87 11.40 2.50
CA TYR A 338 -10.69 12.07 3.04
C TYR A 338 -9.84 12.67 1.91
N GLN A 339 -10.50 13.49 1.05
CA GLN A 339 -9.79 14.21 -0.01
C GLN A 339 -8.68 15.11 0.57
N ASP A 340 -8.96 15.79 1.69
CA ASP A 340 -7.96 16.45 2.53
C ASP A 340 -7.30 15.39 3.44
N PRO A 341 -5.99 15.12 3.28
CA PRO A 341 -5.30 14.11 4.08
C PRO A 341 -5.28 14.46 5.58
N CYS A 342 -5.41 15.73 5.95
CA CYS A 342 -5.47 16.13 7.33
C CYS A 342 -6.72 15.61 8.05
N LYS A 343 -7.86 15.55 7.36
CA LYS A 343 -9.10 14.98 7.91
C LYS A 343 -8.96 13.50 8.20
N GLY A 344 -8.42 12.73 7.25
CA GLY A 344 -8.18 11.31 7.43
C GLY A 344 -7.15 11.03 8.54
N MET A 345 -6.12 11.88 8.61
CA MET A 345 -5.09 11.75 9.66
C MET A 345 -5.66 12.07 11.05
N TRP A 346 -6.59 13.01 11.15
CA TRP A 346 -7.28 13.31 12.41
C TRP A 346 -8.09 12.10 12.90
N GLU A 347 -8.86 11.47 12.01
CA GLU A 347 -9.62 10.25 12.31
C GLU A 347 -8.68 9.12 12.77
N TYR A 348 -7.60 8.88 12.02
CA TYR A 348 -6.65 7.83 12.35
C TYR A 348 -5.95 8.05 13.70
N ILE A 349 -5.56 9.29 14.05
CA ILE A 349 -5.01 9.62 15.35
C ILE A 349 -6.04 9.38 16.46
N GLY A 350 -7.31 9.72 16.24
CA GLY A 350 -8.42 9.43 17.14
C GLY A 350 -8.53 7.94 17.42
N TRP A 351 -8.58 7.14 16.36
CA TRP A 351 -8.63 5.69 16.46
C TRP A 351 -7.40 5.10 17.20
N CYS A 352 -6.19 5.58 16.90
CA CYS A 352 -4.99 5.15 17.64
C CYS A 352 -5.05 5.44 19.13
N ARG A 353 -5.67 6.56 19.55
CA ARG A 353 -5.87 6.88 20.97
C ARG A 353 -6.89 5.95 21.62
N GLU A 354 -7.99 5.66 20.95
CA GLU A 354 -9.01 4.71 21.42
C GLU A 354 -8.43 3.31 21.63
N MET A 355 -7.51 2.89 20.75
CA MET A 355 -6.80 1.62 20.86
C MET A 355 -5.63 1.64 21.85
N GLY A 356 -5.33 2.76 22.49
CA GLY A 356 -4.19 2.89 23.40
C GLY A 356 -2.82 2.82 22.70
N TRP A 357 -2.76 3.14 21.40
CA TRP A 357 -1.50 3.11 20.64
C TRP A 357 -0.75 4.44 20.69
N LEU A 358 -1.45 5.57 21.04
CA LEU A 358 -0.91 6.91 21.16
C LEU A 358 -1.29 7.59 22.49
#